data_fd94b07b6682521dbef8d666c663fafd
#
_entry.id   fd94b07b6682521dbef8d666c663fafd
#
_cell.length_a   1.000
_cell.length_b   1.000
_cell.length_c   1.000
_cell.angle_alpha   90.00
_cell.angle_beta   90.00
_cell.angle_gamma   90.00
#
_symmetry.space_group_name_H-M   'P 1'
#
loop_
_entity.id
_entity.type
_entity.pdbx_description
1 polymer ?
#
loop_
_entity_poly.entity_id
_entity_poly.type
_entity_poly.pdbx_seq_one_letter_code
_entity_poly.pdbx_strand_id
1 'polypeptide(L)'
;GDVYKRQVWTRCYQDDLGIKLNYTIAAAGDDYTQKLTMAIASNELPDLMDLPPEEFSELANAGMLADITDSYEKDASDLLKQTIEVDGGIQLASAKVDGKLYGLPQLSAADGTCDLLWIRTDWLENLGLKAPTTMDELIEVAKAFRYNDPDGNGQDDTWGIGFQKAIVSEDGASPGSYEGFFAAYGAYAKAWVKGDDGKITYSGIND
;
A
#
# COMPACT_ATOMS: atom_id res chain seq x y z
N GLY A 1 -11.64 -20.00 -11.36
CA GLY A 1 -13.00 -19.63 -10.94
C GLY A 1 -13.49 -20.25 -9.63
N ASP A 2 -13.09 -21.50 -9.29
CA ASP A 2 -13.68 -22.18 -8.11
C ASP A 2 -12.99 -21.87 -6.77
N VAL A 3 -11.84 -21.26 -6.78
CA VAL A 3 -11.09 -20.95 -5.54
C VAL A 3 -11.85 -19.99 -4.64
N TYR A 4 -12.55 -19.02 -5.21
CA TYR A 4 -13.34 -18.04 -4.44
C TYR A 4 -14.70 -18.55 -3.95
N LYS A 5 -15.25 -19.61 -4.57
CA LYS A 5 -16.62 -20.10 -4.27
C LYS A 5 -16.74 -21.02 -3.06
N ARG A 6 -15.60 -21.50 -2.49
CA ARG A 6 -15.57 -22.48 -1.38
C ARG A 6 -14.73 -22.04 -0.20
N GLN A 7 -14.39 -20.77 -0.10
CA GLN A 7 -13.63 -20.25 1.04
C GLN A 7 -14.51 -20.18 2.29
N VAL A 8 -13.87 -20.19 3.45
CA VAL A 8 -14.55 -20.07 4.75
C VAL A 8 -15.44 -18.83 4.76
N TRP A 9 -14.97 -17.71 4.27
CA TRP A 9 -15.68 -16.44 4.22
C TRP A 9 -16.93 -16.49 3.36
N THR A 10 -16.88 -17.06 2.15
CA THR A 10 -18.05 -17.15 1.27
C THR A 10 -19.15 -18.05 1.85
N ARG A 11 -18.75 -19.10 2.59
CA ARG A 11 -19.72 -19.93 3.31
C ARG A 11 -20.34 -19.18 4.49
N CYS A 12 -19.54 -18.46 5.28
CA CYS A 12 -20.01 -17.64 6.38
C CYS A 12 -21.05 -16.62 5.89
N TYR A 13 -20.74 -15.89 4.81
CA TYR A 13 -21.72 -14.96 4.20
C TYR A 13 -23.03 -15.63 3.81
N GLN A 14 -22.94 -16.83 3.22
CA GLN A 14 -24.13 -17.55 2.79
C GLN A 14 -24.90 -18.17 3.97
N ASP A 15 -24.20 -18.83 4.88
CA ASP A 15 -24.82 -19.63 5.94
C ASP A 15 -25.31 -18.75 7.09
N ASP A 16 -24.57 -17.69 7.45
CA ASP A 16 -24.88 -16.82 8.58
C ASP A 16 -25.72 -15.60 8.18
N LEU A 17 -25.49 -15.06 6.97
CA LEU A 17 -26.12 -13.82 6.52
C LEU A 17 -27.09 -14.00 5.35
N GLY A 18 -27.16 -15.18 4.75
CA GLY A 18 -28.00 -15.45 3.57
C GLY A 18 -27.51 -14.76 2.29
N ILE A 19 -26.26 -14.26 2.29
CA ILE A 19 -25.69 -13.50 1.17
C ILE A 19 -24.89 -14.42 0.26
N LYS A 20 -25.30 -14.53 -0.99
CA LYS A 20 -24.55 -15.23 -2.04
C LYS A 20 -23.68 -14.25 -2.82
N LEU A 21 -22.37 -14.37 -2.68
CA LEU A 21 -21.42 -13.55 -3.42
C LEU A 21 -21.29 -14.04 -4.88
N ASN A 22 -21.37 -13.08 -5.79
CA ASN A 22 -21.09 -13.30 -7.22
C ASN A 22 -19.95 -12.36 -7.64
N TYR A 23 -18.79 -12.94 -7.94
CA TYR A 23 -17.62 -12.18 -8.39
C TYR A 23 -17.71 -11.89 -9.87
N THR A 24 -18.01 -10.66 -10.23
CA THR A 24 -18.10 -10.20 -11.62
C THR A 24 -16.73 -9.84 -12.19
N ILE A 25 -15.85 -9.25 -11.34
CA ILE A 25 -14.47 -8.94 -11.68
C ILE A 25 -13.56 -9.73 -10.71
N ALA A 26 -12.82 -10.70 -11.24
CA ALA A 26 -11.83 -11.48 -10.51
C ALA A 26 -10.48 -11.31 -11.23
N ALA A 27 -9.75 -10.26 -10.90
CA ALA A 27 -8.49 -9.85 -11.50
C ALA A 27 -7.63 -9.09 -10.50
N ALA A 28 -6.38 -8.82 -10.84
CA ALA A 28 -5.47 -8.01 -10.04
C ALA A 28 -4.59 -7.16 -10.96
N GLY A 29 -4.03 -6.07 -10.43
CA GLY A 29 -3.16 -5.16 -11.17
C GLY A 29 -3.85 -4.58 -12.41
N ASP A 30 -3.11 -4.45 -13.50
CA ASP A 30 -3.58 -3.86 -14.77
C ASP A 30 -4.83 -4.53 -15.31
N ASP A 31 -4.97 -5.83 -15.15
CA ASP A 31 -6.15 -6.60 -15.57
C ASP A 31 -7.42 -6.16 -14.81
N TYR A 32 -7.28 -5.82 -13.52
CA TYR A 32 -8.38 -5.28 -12.71
C TYR A 32 -8.78 -3.90 -13.22
N THR A 33 -7.82 -3.01 -13.41
CA THR A 33 -8.05 -1.65 -13.90
C THR A 33 -8.75 -1.64 -15.26
N GLN A 34 -8.32 -2.49 -16.19
CA GLN A 34 -8.96 -2.61 -17.52
C GLN A 34 -10.42 -3.07 -17.39
N LYS A 35 -10.69 -4.08 -16.59
CA LYS A 35 -12.05 -4.61 -16.40
C LYS A 35 -12.96 -3.63 -15.69
N LEU A 36 -12.43 -2.90 -14.69
CA LEU A 36 -13.14 -1.84 -14.00
C LEU A 36 -13.51 -0.72 -14.98
N THR A 37 -12.56 -0.24 -15.77
CA THR A 37 -12.80 0.79 -16.79
C THR A 37 -13.91 0.35 -17.77
N MET A 38 -13.89 -0.91 -18.20
CA MET A 38 -14.94 -1.45 -19.09
C MET A 38 -16.31 -1.49 -18.39
N ALA A 39 -16.37 -1.91 -17.11
CA ALA A 39 -17.61 -1.94 -16.35
C ALA A 39 -18.19 -0.53 -16.14
N ILE A 40 -17.34 0.47 -15.88
CA ILE A 40 -17.73 1.88 -15.78
C ILE A 40 -18.29 2.36 -17.13
N ALA A 41 -17.58 2.11 -18.23
CA ALA A 41 -17.98 2.56 -19.56
C ALA A 41 -19.28 1.92 -20.04
N SER A 42 -19.55 0.67 -19.65
CA SER A 42 -20.80 -0.04 -19.98
C SER A 42 -21.94 0.21 -19.00
N ASN A 43 -21.68 0.94 -17.91
CA ASN A 43 -22.61 1.13 -16.77
C ASN A 43 -23.08 -0.21 -16.17
N GLU A 44 -22.20 -1.22 -16.16
CA GLU A 44 -22.44 -2.54 -15.57
C GLU A 44 -21.63 -2.69 -14.27
N LEU A 45 -21.86 -1.78 -13.32
CA LEU A 45 -21.14 -1.78 -12.06
C LEU A 45 -21.66 -2.88 -11.13
N PRO A 46 -20.76 -3.57 -10.40
CA PRO A 46 -21.16 -4.47 -9.32
C PRO A 46 -21.71 -3.69 -8.11
N ASP A 47 -22.41 -4.39 -7.21
CA ASP A 47 -22.93 -3.80 -5.97
C ASP A 47 -21.81 -3.29 -5.05
N LEU A 48 -20.67 -3.97 -5.05
CA LEU A 48 -19.47 -3.62 -4.29
C LEU A 48 -18.24 -3.70 -5.18
N MET A 49 -17.37 -2.72 -5.09
CA MET A 49 -16.13 -2.67 -5.85
C MET A 49 -15.02 -1.98 -5.07
N ASP A 50 -13.80 -2.36 -5.34
CA ASP A 50 -12.62 -1.64 -4.88
C ASP A 50 -12.27 -0.56 -5.91
N LEU A 51 -12.15 0.69 -5.46
CA LEU A 51 -11.95 1.83 -6.33
C LEU A 51 -10.67 2.57 -5.97
N PRO A 52 -9.78 2.81 -6.94
CA PRO A 52 -8.74 3.80 -6.78
C PRO A 52 -9.33 5.19 -6.50
N PRO A 53 -8.60 6.10 -5.84
CA PRO A 53 -9.13 7.41 -5.42
C PRO A 53 -9.67 8.28 -6.57
N GLU A 54 -9.10 8.16 -7.76
CA GLU A 54 -9.51 8.92 -8.94
C GLU A 54 -10.89 8.48 -9.42
N GLU A 55 -11.04 7.18 -9.69
CA GLU A 55 -12.31 6.56 -10.11
C GLU A 55 -13.39 6.71 -9.03
N PHE A 56 -13.03 6.61 -7.76
CA PHE A 56 -13.96 6.88 -6.65
C PHE A 56 -14.53 8.30 -6.76
N SER A 57 -13.66 9.30 -6.93
CA SER A 57 -14.08 10.70 -7.02
C SER A 57 -14.96 10.95 -8.25
N GLU A 58 -14.62 10.38 -9.40
CA GLU A 58 -15.41 10.51 -10.63
C GLU A 58 -16.81 9.90 -10.47
N LEU A 59 -16.88 8.67 -9.97
CA LEU A 59 -18.17 7.97 -9.81
C LEU A 59 -19.06 8.60 -8.73
N ALA A 60 -18.48 9.09 -7.63
CA ALA A 60 -19.22 9.79 -6.59
C ALA A 60 -19.83 11.09 -7.14
N ASN A 61 -19.03 11.91 -7.86
CA ASN A 61 -19.49 13.14 -8.47
C ASN A 61 -20.53 12.90 -9.59
N ALA A 62 -20.42 11.78 -10.30
CA ALA A 62 -21.40 11.38 -11.31
C ALA A 62 -22.70 10.81 -10.71
N GLY A 63 -22.79 10.67 -9.38
CA GLY A 63 -23.95 10.08 -8.70
C GLY A 63 -24.13 8.57 -8.96
N MET A 64 -23.05 7.88 -9.30
CA MET A 64 -23.06 6.44 -9.58
C MET A 64 -22.78 5.59 -8.35
N LEU A 65 -22.38 6.21 -7.23
CA LEU A 65 -22.18 5.55 -5.94
C LEU A 65 -23.35 5.87 -4.99
N ALA A 66 -23.71 4.91 -4.16
CA ALA A 66 -24.75 5.10 -3.16
C ALA A 66 -24.21 5.94 -1.99
N ASP A 67 -25.02 6.89 -1.52
CA ASP A 67 -24.79 7.57 -0.25
C ASP A 67 -25.03 6.60 0.90
N ILE A 68 -23.97 6.23 1.61
CA ILE A 68 -23.99 5.29 2.72
C ILE A 68 -23.88 5.97 4.09
N THR A 69 -24.04 7.29 4.15
CA THR A 69 -23.88 8.07 5.39
C THR A 69 -24.74 7.51 6.52
N ASP A 70 -26.04 7.40 6.28
CA ASP A 70 -27.00 6.94 7.30
C ASP A 70 -26.75 5.48 7.69
N SER A 71 -26.42 4.62 6.74
CA SER A 71 -26.10 3.22 6.99
C SER A 71 -24.84 3.08 7.83
N TYR A 72 -23.79 3.85 7.54
CA TYR A 72 -22.58 3.86 8.34
C TYR A 72 -22.85 4.30 9.78
N GLU A 73 -23.55 5.41 9.95
CA GLU A 73 -23.84 5.95 11.28
C GLU A 73 -24.68 4.99 12.13
N LYS A 74 -25.66 4.34 11.52
CA LYS A 74 -26.64 3.50 12.22
C LYS A 74 -26.16 2.05 12.38
N ASP A 75 -25.59 1.46 11.34
CA ASP A 75 -25.42 0.02 11.23
C ASP A 75 -23.93 -0.42 11.37
N ALA A 76 -22.96 0.50 11.26
CA ALA A 76 -21.55 0.17 11.44
C ALA A 76 -21.27 -0.24 12.88
N SER A 77 -20.56 -1.38 13.04
CA SER A 77 -20.15 -1.84 14.36
C SER A 77 -19.17 -0.90 15.03
N ASP A 78 -19.12 -0.91 16.37
CA ASP A 78 -18.16 -0.11 17.14
C ASP A 78 -16.71 -0.44 16.74
N LEU A 79 -16.42 -1.71 16.45
CA LEU A 79 -15.09 -2.13 15.99
C LEU A 79 -14.74 -1.49 14.65
N LEU A 80 -15.68 -1.47 13.70
CA LEU A 80 -15.45 -0.85 12.39
C LEU A 80 -15.21 0.65 12.55
N LYS A 81 -16.02 1.35 13.34
CA LYS A 81 -15.85 2.79 13.63
C LYS A 81 -14.49 3.06 14.28
N GLN A 82 -14.13 2.33 15.34
CA GLN A 82 -12.83 2.47 16.01
C GLN A 82 -11.65 2.24 15.05
N THR A 83 -11.78 1.28 14.14
CA THR A 83 -10.73 0.96 13.18
C THR A 83 -10.56 2.09 12.15
N ILE A 84 -11.67 2.54 11.55
CA ILE A 84 -11.62 3.55 10.47
C ILE A 84 -11.29 4.95 11.03
N GLU A 85 -11.66 5.24 12.26
CA GLU A 85 -11.49 6.55 12.88
C GLU A 85 -10.23 6.64 13.76
N VAL A 86 -9.35 5.65 13.71
CA VAL A 86 -8.11 5.58 14.51
C VAL A 86 -7.18 6.79 14.32
N ASP A 87 -7.23 7.41 13.14
CA ASP A 87 -6.45 8.60 12.77
C ASP A 87 -7.18 9.93 13.03
N GLY A 88 -8.27 9.90 13.79
CA GLY A 88 -9.15 11.06 14.00
C GLY A 88 -10.11 11.32 12.83
N GLY A 89 -10.34 10.33 11.97
CA GLY A 89 -11.29 10.38 10.87
C GLY A 89 -10.77 11.00 9.58
N ILE A 90 -9.46 11.19 9.47
CA ILE A 90 -8.82 11.75 8.25
C ILE A 90 -9.07 10.82 7.04
N GLN A 91 -8.86 9.52 7.23
CA GLN A 91 -9.11 8.54 6.17
C GLN A 91 -10.60 8.45 5.81
N LEU A 92 -11.47 8.48 6.81
CA LEU A 92 -12.92 8.50 6.55
C LEU A 92 -13.34 9.76 5.76
N ALA A 93 -12.70 10.90 6.01
CA ALA A 93 -12.95 12.13 5.28
C ALA A 93 -12.60 12.01 3.78
N SER A 94 -11.62 11.20 3.41
CA SER A 94 -11.24 10.96 2.00
C SER A 94 -12.32 10.21 1.20
N ALA A 95 -13.22 9.50 1.89
CA ALA A 95 -14.34 8.78 1.28
C ALA A 95 -15.64 9.62 1.27
N LYS A 96 -15.55 10.92 1.58
CA LYS A 96 -16.69 11.86 1.56
C LYS A 96 -16.60 12.83 0.38
N VAL A 97 -17.73 13.04 -0.26
CA VAL A 97 -17.93 14.08 -1.29
C VAL A 97 -19.13 14.94 -0.84
N ASP A 98 -18.96 16.25 -0.78
CA ASP A 98 -19.98 17.20 -0.29
C ASP A 98 -20.57 16.83 1.08
N GLY A 99 -19.73 16.29 1.97
CA GLY A 99 -20.11 15.89 3.32
C GLY A 99 -20.83 14.55 3.44
N LYS A 100 -21.08 13.85 2.34
CA LYS A 100 -21.72 12.53 2.28
C LYS A 100 -20.71 11.44 2.05
N LEU A 101 -20.92 10.31 2.71
CA LEU A 101 -20.05 9.13 2.64
C LEU A 101 -20.48 8.21 1.49
N TYR A 102 -19.57 7.91 0.57
CA TYR A 102 -19.82 7.07 -0.60
C TYR A 102 -18.99 5.77 -0.63
N GLY A 103 -18.11 5.59 0.34
CA GLY A 103 -17.29 4.39 0.44
C GLY A 103 -16.67 4.25 1.83
N LEU A 104 -16.04 3.12 2.06
CA LEU A 104 -15.22 2.90 3.25
C LEU A 104 -13.76 2.84 2.82
N PRO A 105 -12.87 3.64 3.43
CA PRO A 105 -11.46 3.63 3.06
C PRO A 105 -10.82 2.29 3.42
N GLN A 106 -9.97 1.78 2.55
CA GLN A 106 -9.09 0.68 2.88
C GLN A 106 -7.96 1.20 3.77
N LEU A 107 -7.86 0.64 4.96
CA LEU A 107 -6.87 1.07 5.93
C LEU A 107 -5.57 0.28 5.78
N SER A 108 -4.46 0.97 5.90
CA SER A 108 -3.13 0.37 6.05
C SER A 108 -2.54 0.79 7.38
N ALA A 109 -1.94 -0.15 8.11
CA ALA A 109 -1.22 0.18 9.33
C ALA A 109 0.07 0.95 8.96
N ALA A 110 0.24 2.15 9.49
CA ALA A 110 1.37 3.02 9.16
C ALA A 110 2.73 2.34 9.44
N ASP A 111 2.82 1.60 10.53
CA ASP A 111 4.00 0.80 10.90
C ASP A 111 4.21 -0.44 10.02
N GLY A 112 3.15 -0.97 9.41
CA GLY A 112 3.22 -2.05 8.44
C GLY A 112 3.69 -1.64 7.05
N THR A 113 3.75 -0.33 6.78
CA THR A 113 4.17 0.24 5.49
C THR A 113 5.49 1.01 5.56
N CYS A 114 6.17 0.99 6.73
CA CYS A 114 7.49 1.59 6.88
C CYS A 114 8.56 0.71 6.23
N ASP A 115 9.46 1.33 5.48
CA ASP A 115 10.68 0.66 5.02
C ASP A 115 11.60 0.34 6.21
N LEU A 116 11.99 -0.91 6.33
CA LEU A 116 12.92 -1.39 7.33
C LEU A 116 14.18 -1.96 6.67
N LEU A 117 15.34 -1.56 7.17
CA LEU A 117 16.60 -2.16 6.76
C LEU A 117 16.80 -3.49 7.49
N TRP A 118 16.82 -4.58 6.71
CA TRP A 118 17.19 -5.90 7.19
C TRP A 118 18.65 -6.16 6.84
N ILE A 119 19.43 -6.57 7.85
CA ILE A 119 20.86 -6.83 7.69
C ILE A 119 21.26 -8.19 8.29
N ARG A 120 22.15 -8.89 7.64
CA ARG A 120 22.73 -10.14 8.11
C ARG A 120 23.72 -9.86 9.26
N THR A 121 23.27 -10.08 10.50
CA THR A 121 24.08 -9.82 11.69
C THR A 121 25.25 -10.80 11.81
N ASP A 122 25.08 -12.03 11.38
CA ASP A 122 26.13 -13.03 11.31
C ASP A 122 27.27 -12.61 10.35
N TRP A 123 26.94 -11.98 9.24
CA TRP A 123 27.95 -11.45 8.33
C TRP A 123 28.70 -10.23 8.89
N LEU A 124 27.98 -9.38 9.65
CA LEU A 124 28.65 -8.30 10.37
C LEU A 124 29.63 -8.84 11.38
N GLU A 125 29.24 -9.86 12.15
CA GLU A 125 30.11 -10.50 13.14
C GLU A 125 31.33 -11.15 12.49
N ASN A 126 31.14 -11.92 11.42
CA ASN A 126 32.22 -12.57 10.69
C ASN A 126 33.27 -11.59 10.16
N LEU A 127 32.84 -10.40 9.72
CA LEU A 127 33.72 -9.35 9.21
C LEU A 127 34.17 -8.36 10.28
N GLY A 128 33.73 -8.50 11.54
CA GLY A 128 34.05 -7.58 12.63
C GLY A 128 33.47 -6.19 12.45
N LEU A 129 32.33 -6.08 11.74
CA LEU A 129 31.64 -4.84 11.45
C LEU A 129 30.51 -4.57 12.44
N LYS A 130 30.10 -3.31 12.57
CA LYS A 130 28.92 -2.89 13.31
C LYS A 130 27.75 -2.62 12.34
N ALA A 131 26.53 -2.67 12.87
CA ALA A 131 25.36 -2.23 12.14
C ALA A 131 25.52 -0.76 11.73
N PRO A 132 25.25 -0.40 10.47
CA PRO A 132 25.41 0.96 9.99
C PRO A 132 24.36 1.88 10.58
N THR A 133 24.77 3.13 10.89
CA THR A 133 23.91 4.19 11.39
C THR A 133 23.81 5.39 10.44
N THR A 134 24.64 5.38 9.41
CA THR A 134 24.68 6.40 8.36
C THR A 134 24.67 5.73 6.97
N MET A 135 24.36 6.51 5.94
CA MET A 135 24.39 6.02 4.55
C MET A 135 25.83 5.66 4.12
N ASP A 136 26.84 6.41 4.54
CA ASP A 136 28.24 6.10 4.24
C ASP A 136 28.65 4.77 4.87
N GLU A 137 28.31 4.54 6.12
CA GLU A 137 28.55 3.26 6.81
C GLU A 137 27.80 2.10 6.12
N LEU A 138 26.57 2.32 5.65
CA LEU A 138 25.81 1.31 4.92
C LEU A 138 26.51 0.93 3.60
N ILE A 139 27.03 1.91 2.88
CA ILE A 139 27.80 1.68 1.64
C ILE A 139 29.06 0.86 1.93
N GLU A 140 29.78 1.17 3.01
CA GLU A 140 30.99 0.40 3.38
C GLU A 140 30.63 -1.03 3.80
N VAL A 141 29.56 -1.23 4.57
CA VAL A 141 29.08 -2.57 4.90
C VAL A 141 28.65 -3.33 3.64
N ALA A 142 27.95 -2.69 2.73
CA ALA A 142 27.53 -3.33 1.47
C ALA A 142 28.72 -3.75 0.60
N LYS A 143 29.77 -2.92 0.52
CA LYS A 143 31.04 -3.26 -0.16
C LYS A 143 31.72 -4.45 0.51
N ALA A 144 31.79 -4.43 1.85
CA ALA A 144 32.40 -5.52 2.60
C ALA A 144 31.64 -6.84 2.41
N PHE A 145 30.31 -6.80 2.42
CA PHE A 145 29.47 -7.98 2.15
C PHE A 145 29.66 -8.52 0.73
N ARG A 146 29.94 -7.65 -0.24
CA ARG A 146 30.16 -8.08 -1.62
C ARG A 146 31.56 -8.67 -1.84
N TYR A 147 32.60 -8.12 -1.20
CA TYR A 147 33.98 -8.39 -1.59
C TYR A 147 34.82 -9.12 -0.56
N ASN A 148 34.34 -9.29 0.68
CA ASN A 148 35.16 -9.83 1.77
C ASN A 148 34.69 -11.19 2.27
N ASP A 149 33.99 -11.97 1.42
CA ASP A 149 33.53 -13.33 1.74
C ASP A 149 32.89 -13.43 3.14
N PRO A 150 31.77 -12.76 3.37
CA PRO A 150 31.16 -12.66 4.71
C PRO A 150 30.60 -13.98 5.24
N ASP A 151 30.34 -14.98 4.39
CA ASP A 151 29.89 -16.32 4.78
C ASP A 151 31.04 -17.32 4.90
N GLY A 152 32.27 -16.94 4.55
CA GLY A 152 33.46 -17.71 4.74
C GLY A 152 33.57 -18.96 3.86
N ASN A 153 32.85 -18.99 2.73
CA ASN A 153 32.81 -20.17 1.86
C ASN A 153 33.93 -20.18 0.78
N GLY A 154 34.70 -19.09 0.66
CA GLY A 154 35.79 -18.92 -0.29
C GLY A 154 35.34 -18.68 -1.72
N GLN A 155 34.07 -18.34 -1.96
CA GLN A 155 33.52 -18.08 -3.27
C GLN A 155 33.08 -16.60 -3.41
N ASP A 156 33.07 -16.08 -4.63
CA ASP A 156 32.61 -14.72 -4.94
C ASP A 156 31.10 -14.75 -5.30
N ASP A 157 30.27 -15.14 -4.35
CA ASP A 157 28.83 -15.38 -4.56
C ASP A 157 27.91 -14.56 -3.65
N THR A 158 28.44 -13.66 -2.82
CA THR A 158 27.68 -12.79 -1.93
C THR A 158 27.37 -11.42 -2.56
N TRP A 159 26.29 -10.79 -2.11
CA TRP A 159 25.83 -9.48 -2.57
C TRP A 159 25.67 -8.54 -1.39
N GLY A 160 26.09 -7.29 -1.60
CA GLY A 160 26.07 -6.28 -0.54
C GLY A 160 24.68 -5.80 -0.19
N ILE A 161 23.83 -5.62 -1.20
CA ILE A 161 22.47 -5.11 -1.01
C ILE A 161 21.57 -5.57 -2.17
N GLY A 162 20.32 -5.86 -1.88
CA GLY A 162 19.33 -6.26 -2.87
C GLY A 162 18.31 -5.16 -3.11
N PHE A 163 18.02 -4.88 -4.38
CA PHE A 163 16.99 -3.95 -4.80
C PHE A 163 16.01 -4.62 -5.74
N GLN A 164 14.77 -4.14 -5.73
CA GLN A 164 13.80 -4.49 -6.75
C GLN A 164 14.04 -3.68 -8.04
N LYS A 165 13.39 -4.10 -9.13
CA LYS A 165 13.51 -3.44 -10.44
C LYS A 165 12.90 -2.03 -10.45
N ALA A 166 11.79 -1.82 -9.73
CA ALA A 166 11.14 -0.53 -9.65
C ALA A 166 11.90 0.39 -8.69
N ILE A 167 12.28 1.58 -9.16
CA ILE A 167 12.98 2.58 -8.35
C ILE A 167 12.04 3.15 -7.28
N VAL A 168 10.80 3.43 -7.67
CA VAL A 168 9.74 3.90 -6.79
C VAL A 168 8.58 2.93 -6.93
N SER A 169 8.05 2.43 -5.81
CA SER A 169 6.90 1.54 -5.84
C SER A 169 5.62 2.32 -6.12
N GLU A 170 4.64 1.67 -6.73
CA GLU A 170 3.33 2.28 -6.96
C GLU A 170 2.52 2.37 -5.67
N ASP A 171 2.77 1.44 -4.75
CA ASP A 171 2.03 1.28 -3.50
C ASP A 171 2.70 1.95 -2.28
N GLY A 172 3.74 2.74 -2.47
CA GLY A 172 4.47 3.45 -1.43
C GLY A 172 5.70 2.71 -0.93
N ALA A 173 5.61 1.67 -0.13
CA ALA A 173 6.75 0.93 0.39
C ALA A 173 6.71 -0.53 -0.06
N SER A 174 7.67 -0.94 -0.86
CA SER A 174 7.87 -2.34 -1.23
C SER A 174 9.26 -2.82 -0.83
N PRO A 175 9.42 -4.07 -0.36
CA PRO A 175 10.73 -4.58 0.01
C PRO A 175 11.74 -4.44 -1.12
N GLY A 176 12.85 -3.77 -0.83
CA GLY A 176 13.91 -3.52 -1.82
C GLY A 176 13.66 -2.33 -2.74
N SER A 177 12.69 -1.46 -2.44
CA SER A 177 12.52 -0.16 -3.11
C SER A 177 13.61 0.84 -2.71
N TYR A 178 13.70 1.95 -3.43
CA TYR A 178 14.71 2.99 -3.17
C TYR A 178 14.19 4.13 -2.28
N GLU A 179 12.92 4.14 -1.92
CA GLU A 179 12.29 5.24 -1.19
C GLU A 179 12.97 5.54 0.14
N GLY A 180 13.33 4.49 0.90
CA GLY A 180 14.05 4.67 2.17
C GLY A 180 15.41 5.35 1.98
N PHE A 181 16.10 5.11 0.86
CA PHE A 181 17.37 5.76 0.53
C PHE A 181 17.16 7.22 0.12
N PHE A 182 16.13 7.51 -0.67
CA PHE A 182 15.79 8.89 -1.02
C PHE A 182 15.41 9.69 0.23
N ALA A 183 14.63 9.11 1.12
CA ALA A 183 14.23 9.74 2.37
C ALA A 183 15.43 10.09 3.28
N ALA A 184 16.49 9.27 3.27
CA ALA A 184 17.73 9.57 4.01
C ALA A 184 18.41 10.88 3.54
N TYR A 185 18.15 11.32 2.32
CA TYR A 185 18.62 12.59 1.76
C TYR A 185 17.51 13.66 1.70
N GLY A 186 16.37 13.45 2.35
CA GLY A 186 15.26 14.39 2.35
C GLY A 186 14.46 14.44 1.05
N ALA A 187 14.64 13.44 0.18
CA ALA A 187 13.88 13.32 -1.06
C ALA A 187 12.74 12.30 -0.89
N TYR A 188 11.52 12.70 -1.24
CA TYR A 188 10.33 11.87 -1.11
C TYR A 188 9.64 11.76 -2.46
N ALA A 189 9.69 10.59 -3.09
CA ALA A 189 9.05 10.37 -4.37
C ALA A 189 7.54 10.16 -4.21
N LYS A 190 6.74 10.72 -5.14
CA LYS A 190 5.27 10.56 -5.19
C LYS A 190 4.56 10.91 -3.88
N ALA A 191 5.03 11.91 -3.13
CA ALA A 191 4.45 12.32 -1.86
C ALA A 191 4.07 13.80 -1.85
N TRP A 192 3.06 14.15 -1.08
CA TRP A 192 2.77 15.54 -0.74
C TRP A 192 3.65 15.96 0.43
N VAL A 193 4.54 16.90 0.21
CA VAL A 193 5.52 17.35 1.19
C VAL A 193 5.22 18.78 1.59
N LYS A 194 5.22 19.05 2.90
CA LYS A 194 5.12 20.41 3.43
C LYS A 194 6.53 20.99 3.52
N GLY A 195 6.77 22.04 2.75
CA GLY A 195 8.03 22.78 2.77
C GLY A 195 8.17 23.66 4.02
N ASP A 196 9.37 24.20 4.23
CA ASP A 196 9.69 25.12 5.34
C ASP A 196 8.85 26.41 5.29
N ASP A 197 8.38 26.81 4.11
CA ASP A 197 7.46 27.93 3.90
C ASP A 197 6.00 27.58 4.26
N GLY A 198 5.75 26.36 4.71
CA GLY A 198 4.43 25.86 5.07
C GLY A 198 3.53 25.45 3.91
N LYS A 199 4.00 25.59 2.67
CA LYS A 199 3.25 25.15 1.50
C LYS A 199 3.36 23.66 1.29
N ILE A 200 2.27 23.08 0.82
CA ILE A 200 2.23 21.67 0.45
C ILE A 200 2.47 21.58 -1.05
N THR A 201 3.49 20.83 -1.45
CA THR A 201 3.83 20.57 -2.84
C THR A 201 3.90 19.08 -3.09
N TYR A 202 3.49 18.66 -4.27
CA TYR A 202 3.66 17.27 -4.69
C TYR A 202 5.10 17.06 -5.15
N SER A 203 5.83 16.18 -4.44
CA SER A 203 7.16 15.76 -4.85
C SER A 203 7.03 14.60 -5.84
N GLY A 204 6.54 14.90 -7.03
CA GLY A 204 6.61 13.95 -8.14
C GLY A 204 8.07 13.73 -8.52
N ILE A 205 8.35 12.68 -9.29
CA ILE A 205 9.56 12.61 -10.09
C ILE A 205 9.39 13.70 -11.15
N ASN A 206 9.62 14.92 -10.77
CA ASN A 206 9.67 16.01 -11.71
C ASN A 206 11.11 16.21 -12.09
N ASP A 207 11.33 16.09 -13.33
CA ASP A 207 12.31 16.54 -14.31
C ASP A 207 13.57 17.23 -13.79
#